data_93f32b639bd1ac8ecb8d9e72e602f0f6
#
_entry.id   93f32b639bd1ac8ecb8d9e72e602f0f6
#
_cell.length_a   1.000
_cell.length_b   1.000
_cell.length_c   1.000
_cell.angle_alpha   90.00
_cell.angle_beta   90.00
_cell.angle_gamma   90.00
#
_symmetry.space_group_name_H-M   'P 1'
#
loop_
_entity.id
_entity.type
_entity.pdbx_description
1 polymer ?
#
loop_
_entity_poly.entity_id
_entity_poly.type
_entity_poly.pdbx_seq_one_letter_code
_entity_poly.pdbx_strand_id
1 'polypeptide(L)'
;EELLSGDKEAGRLFCGFTSDKPVLMVIGGSLGAASVNEHIRSILPELLKEFQVIHLCGKGKTDESLKGTEGYVQFEYIKKELSDLFALADIVISRAGANAICEISALHKPNLLIPLSANASRGDQILNARSFERQGYSMVLEEEEITDEKLLSVIRNLYADRHKYEQAMSAGSQMDSIHHIVSMIEECAGSR
;
A
#
# COMPACT_ATOMS: atom_id res chain seq x y z
N GLU A 1 -3.64 -14.27 8.66
CA GLU A 1 -2.85 -14.38 9.92
C GLU A 1 -1.34 -14.20 9.66
N GLU A 2 -0.79 -14.80 8.60
CA GLU A 2 0.66 -14.75 8.31
C GLU A 2 1.19 -13.32 8.07
N LEU A 3 0.40 -12.43 7.43
CA LEU A 3 0.79 -11.03 7.19
C LEU A 3 0.79 -10.15 8.46
N LEU A 4 0.05 -10.53 9.50
CA LEU A 4 -0.04 -9.78 10.76
C LEU A 4 1.13 -10.04 11.71
N SER A 5 1.97 -11.05 11.43
CA SER A 5 3.08 -11.48 12.28
C SER A 5 4.45 -10.93 11.86
N GLY A 6 4.48 -9.90 11.00
CA GLY A 6 5.72 -9.32 10.50
C GLY A 6 6.54 -8.59 11.57
N ASP A 7 7.85 -8.66 11.43
CA ASP A 7 8.84 -7.99 12.28
C ASP A 7 9.49 -6.81 11.54
N LYS A 8 9.32 -5.60 12.09
CA LYS A 8 9.85 -4.37 11.52
C LYS A 8 11.38 -4.37 11.42
N GLU A 9 12.06 -4.89 12.42
CA GLU A 9 13.52 -4.93 12.45
C GLU A 9 14.08 -5.97 11.47
N ALA A 10 13.42 -7.13 11.36
CA ALA A 10 13.75 -8.11 10.33
C ALA A 10 13.60 -7.53 8.92
N GLY A 11 12.51 -6.80 8.66
CA GLY A 11 12.30 -6.09 7.39
C GLY A 11 13.38 -5.04 7.12
N ARG A 12 13.76 -4.26 8.13
CA ARG A 12 14.84 -3.25 8.03
C ARG A 12 16.18 -3.90 7.69
N LEU A 13 16.53 -4.97 8.38
CA LEU A 13 17.75 -5.73 8.13
C LEU A 13 17.76 -6.35 6.72
N PHE A 14 16.64 -6.92 6.30
CA PHE A 14 16.49 -7.51 4.96
C PHE A 14 16.68 -6.48 3.84
N CYS A 15 16.15 -5.26 4.03
CA CYS A 15 16.32 -4.15 3.08
C CYS A 15 17.70 -3.50 3.15
N GLY A 16 18.48 -3.74 4.21
CA GLY A 16 19.75 -3.05 4.45
C GLY A 16 19.56 -1.56 4.77
N PHE A 17 18.43 -1.16 5.34
CA PHE A 17 18.13 0.23 5.68
C PHE A 17 18.79 0.62 7.00
N THR A 18 19.60 1.67 6.97
CA THR A 18 20.40 2.16 8.12
C THR A 18 19.94 3.51 8.66
N SER A 19 19.08 4.22 7.93
CA SER A 19 18.58 5.53 8.32
C SER A 19 17.24 5.43 9.05
N ASP A 20 16.87 6.45 9.84
CA ASP A 20 15.59 6.54 10.54
C ASP A 20 14.48 7.20 9.69
N LYS A 21 14.73 7.44 8.41
CA LYS A 21 13.71 7.97 7.50
C LYS A 21 12.50 7.02 7.44
N PRO A 22 11.28 7.57 7.29
CA PRO A 22 10.09 6.74 7.07
C PRO A 22 10.21 5.90 5.80
N VAL A 23 9.48 4.79 5.78
CA VAL A 23 9.55 3.81 4.69
C VAL A 23 8.28 3.86 3.86
N LEU A 24 8.46 4.15 2.58
CA LEU A 24 7.45 4.04 1.54
C LEU A 24 7.57 2.66 0.86
N MET A 25 6.49 1.90 0.83
CA MET A 25 6.40 0.64 0.08
C MET A 25 5.53 0.82 -1.16
N VAL A 26 6.04 0.40 -2.32
CA VAL A 26 5.32 0.44 -3.60
C VAL A 26 5.06 -0.97 -4.09
N ILE A 27 3.79 -1.30 -4.36
CA ILE A 27 3.35 -2.64 -4.78
C ILE A 27 2.57 -2.55 -6.09
N GLY A 28 3.17 -2.99 -7.18
CA GLY A 28 2.54 -3.02 -8.50
C GLY A 28 1.66 -4.24 -8.78
N GLY A 29 1.59 -5.19 -7.83
CA GLY A 29 0.98 -6.51 -8.06
C GLY A 29 1.90 -7.47 -8.82
N SER A 30 1.46 -8.74 -9.03
CA SER A 30 2.28 -9.80 -9.61
C SER A 30 2.76 -9.52 -11.04
N LEU A 31 1.96 -8.81 -11.82
CA LEU A 31 2.32 -8.38 -13.18
C LEU A 31 3.07 -7.05 -13.20
N GLY A 32 3.18 -6.37 -12.02
CA GLY A 32 3.74 -5.04 -11.87
C GLY A 32 2.91 -3.96 -12.57
N ALA A 33 3.08 -2.73 -12.16
CA ALA A 33 2.44 -1.57 -12.76
C ALA A 33 3.50 -0.74 -13.48
N ALA A 34 3.72 -0.96 -14.78
CA ALA A 34 4.80 -0.31 -15.53
C ALA A 34 4.75 1.22 -15.38
N SER A 35 3.58 1.81 -15.58
CA SER A 35 3.37 3.25 -15.44
C SER A 35 3.70 3.75 -14.01
N VAL A 36 3.22 3.07 -12.97
CA VAL A 36 3.55 3.45 -11.58
C VAL A 36 5.05 3.32 -11.32
N ASN A 37 5.68 2.24 -11.80
CA ASN A 37 7.12 2.05 -11.66
C ASN A 37 7.92 3.20 -12.30
N GLU A 38 7.52 3.65 -13.49
CA GLU A 38 8.15 4.75 -14.21
C GLU A 38 8.05 6.06 -13.43
N HIS A 39 6.84 6.41 -12.97
CA HIS A 39 6.64 7.62 -12.18
C HIS A 39 7.37 7.58 -10.82
N ILE A 40 7.38 6.45 -10.13
CA ILE A 40 8.15 6.31 -8.88
C ILE A 40 9.65 6.51 -9.14
N ARG A 41 10.18 5.96 -10.23
CA ARG A 41 11.60 6.12 -10.58
C ARG A 41 11.94 7.54 -10.99
N SER A 42 11.06 8.25 -11.71
CA SER A 42 11.29 9.64 -12.09
C SER A 42 11.42 10.57 -10.88
N ILE A 43 10.62 10.33 -9.83
CA ILE A 43 10.64 11.13 -8.60
C ILE A 43 11.56 10.56 -7.51
N LEU A 44 12.22 9.42 -7.76
CA LEU A 44 13.04 8.72 -6.77
C LEU A 44 14.10 9.61 -6.11
N PRO A 45 14.85 10.47 -6.83
CA PRO A 45 15.83 11.37 -6.21
C PRO A 45 15.23 12.31 -5.17
N GLU A 46 13.99 12.77 -5.37
CA GLU A 46 13.28 13.61 -4.42
C GLU A 46 12.72 12.79 -3.25
N LEU A 47 12.15 11.60 -3.53
CA LEU A 47 11.66 10.70 -2.49
C LEU A 47 12.76 10.29 -1.50
N LEU A 48 13.96 9.99 -1.98
CA LEU A 48 15.07 9.55 -1.15
C LEU A 48 15.64 10.63 -0.23
N LYS A 49 15.28 11.90 -0.42
CA LYS A 49 15.59 12.95 0.55
C LYS A 49 14.80 12.79 1.85
N GLU A 50 13.58 12.24 1.77
CA GLU A 50 12.62 12.20 2.86
C GLU A 50 12.26 10.77 3.31
N PHE A 51 12.34 9.79 2.41
CA PHE A 51 11.92 8.41 2.62
C PHE A 51 13.03 7.41 2.29
N GLN A 52 12.90 6.21 2.79
CA GLN A 52 13.47 5.00 2.22
C GLN A 52 12.36 4.29 1.42
N VAL A 53 12.71 3.63 0.32
CA VAL A 53 11.73 3.10 -0.62
C VAL A 53 11.93 1.62 -0.86
N ILE A 54 10.88 0.83 -0.61
CA ILE A 54 10.77 -0.58 -0.99
C ILE A 54 9.89 -0.66 -2.23
N HIS A 55 10.40 -1.21 -3.33
CA HIS A 55 9.68 -1.23 -4.59
C HIS A 55 9.49 -2.66 -5.13
N LEU A 56 8.27 -3.20 -5.03
CA LEU A 56 7.88 -4.47 -5.64
C LEU A 56 7.46 -4.22 -7.09
N CYS A 57 8.42 -4.28 -8.00
CA CYS A 57 8.28 -3.84 -9.39
C CYS A 57 7.47 -4.80 -10.27
N GLY A 58 7.35 -6.08 -9.88
CA GLY A 58 6.83 -7.16 -10.71
C GLY A 58 7.93 -7.84 -11.55
N LYS A 59 7.61 -9.03 -12.05
CA LYS A 59 8.55 -9.92 -12.75
C LYS A 59 9.18 -9.24 -13.98
N GLY A 60 10.50 -9.26 -14.06
CA GLY A 60 11.28 -8.69 -15.17
C GLY A 60 11.23 -7.17 -15.26
N LYS A 61 10.85 -6.46 -14.18
CA LYS A 61 10.67 -4.99 -14.18
C LYS A 61 11.58 -4.25 -13.21
N THR A 62 12.59 -4.93 -12.66
CA THR A 62 13.66 -4.24 -11.92
C THR A 62 14.54 -3.43 -12.87
N ASP A 63 15.12 -2.37 -12.36
CA ASP A 63 16.05 -1.51 -13.10
C ASP A 63 17.46 -1.68 -12.52
N GLU A 64 18.33 -2.38 -13.25
CA GLU A 64 19.69 -2.65 -12.80
C GLU A 64 20.54 -1.38 -12.59
N SER A 65 20.20 -0.28 -13.26
CA SER A 65 20.90 1.00 -13.09
C SER A 65 20.69 1.62 -11.69
N LEU A 66 19.60 1.24 -11.00
CA LEU A 66 19.24 1.70 -9.67
C LEU A 66 19.72 0.76 -8.55
N LYS A 67 20.40 -0.32 -8.90
CA LYS A 67 20.92 -1.27 -7.93
C LYS A 67 21.98 -0.65 -7.04
N GLY A 68 21.82 -0.82 -5.73
CA GLY A 68 22.77 -0.25 -4.75
C GLY A 68 22.53 1.24 -4.45
N THR A 69 21.44 1.84 -4.94
CA THR A 69 21.04 3.19 -4.56
C THR A 69 20.70 3.22 -3.07
N GLU A 70 21.36 4.09 -2.30
CA GLU A 70 21.15 4.19 -0.86
C GLU A 70 19.70 4.57 -0.54
N GLY A 71 19.08 3.82 0.38
CA GLY A 71 17.69 4.02 0.77
C GLY A 71 16.64 3.49 -0.23
N TYR A 72 17.07 2.81 -1.30
CA TYR A 72 16.19 2.20 -2.29
C TYR A 72 16.48 0.73 -2.49
N VAL A 73 15.45 -0.10 -2.34
CA VAL A 73 15.52 -1.52 -2.70
C VAL A 73 14.37 -1.89 -3.63
N GLN A 74 14.65 -2.74 -4.60
CA GLN A 74 13.66 -3.21 -5.56
C GLN A 74 13.67 -4.73 -5.66
N PHE A 75 12.49 -5.29 -5.82
CA PHE A 75 12.28 -6.72 -5.93
C PHE A 75 11.28 -7.02 -7.05
N GLU A 76 11.48 -8.11 -7.78
CA GLU A 76 10.47 -8.58 -8.72
C GLU A 76 9.24 -9.09 -7.98
N TYR A 77 9.49 -9.89 -6.95
CA TYR A 77 8.48 -10.55 -6.17
C TYR A 77 9.04 -11.02 -4.82
N ILE A 78 8.25 -10.89 -3.75
CA ILE A 78 8.58 -11.37 -2.40
C ILE A 78 7.40 -12.15 -1.83
N LYS A 79 7.66 -13.25 -1.14
CA LYS A 79 6.67 -14.02 -0.39
C LYS A 79 6.99 -14.09 1.09
N LYS A 80 8.14 -14.68 1.42
CA LYS A 80 8.49 -15.05 2.78
C LYS A 80 8.66 -13.83 3.68
N GLU A 81 9.31 -12.80 3.18
CA GLU A 81 9.62 -11.57 3.94
C GLU A 81 8.54 -10.48 3.78
N LEU A 82 7.43 -10.77 3.06
CA LEU A 82 6.41 -9.77 2.75
C LEU A 82 5.75 -9.19 4.01
N SER A 83 5.51 -10.03 5.03
CA SER A 83 4.97 -9.59 6.32
C SER A 83 5.91 -8.59 7.01
N ASP A 84 7.22 -8.86 7.00
CA ASP A 84 8.23 -7.99 7.62
C ASP A 84 8.35 -6.66 6.87
N LEU A 85 8.24 -6.68 5.54
CA LEU A 85 8.21 -5.47 4.73
C LEU A 85 6.97 -4.62 4.99
N PHE A 86 5.80 -5.25 5.14
CA PHE A 86 4.59 -4.54 5.56
C PHE A 86 4.73 -3.98 6.97
N ALA A 87 5.29 -4.73 7.91
CA ALA A 87 5.55 -4.24 9.28
C ALA A 87 6.46 -3.01 9.27
N LEU A 88 7.49 -3.01 8.40
CA LEU A 88 8.44 -1.91 8.24
C LEU A 88 7.83 -0.67 7.58
N ALA A 89 6.92 -0.85 6.59
CA ALA A 89 6.35 0.25 5.82
C ALA A 89 5.49 1.20 6.67
N ASP A 90 5.73 2.50 6.56
CA ASP A 90 4.92 3.54 7.18
C ASP A 90 3.72 3.92 6.30
N ILE A 91 3.91 3.94 4.97
CA ILE A 91 2.86 4.18 3.98
C ILE A 91 3.03 3.24 2.78
N VAL A 92 1.93 2.96 2.07
CA VAL A 92 1.91 2.03 0.93
C VAL A 92 1.31 2.70 -0.30
N ILE A 93 1.93 2.50 -1.47
CA ILE A 93 1.32 2.78 -2.78
C ILE A 93 0.97 1.46 -3.43
N SER A 94 -0.26 1.31 -3.90
CA SER A 94 -0.70 0.07 -4.53
C SER A 94 -1.70 0.31 -5.67
N ARG A 95 -1.82 -0.68 -6.53
CA ARG A 95 -2.99 -0.82 -7.39
C ARG A 95 -4.22 -1.20 -6.55
N ALA A 96 -5.42 -0.88 -7.03
CA ALA A 96 -6.68 -1.09 -6.32
C ALA A 96 -7.32 -2.48 -6.60
N GLY A 97 -6.50 -3.53 -6.69
CA GLY A 97 -6.98 -4.90 -6.75
C GLY A 97 -7.58 -5.36 -5.42
N ALA A 98 -8.69 -6.10 -5.44
CA ALA A 98 -9.43 -6.48 -4.24
C ALA A 98 -8.55 -7.15 -3.15
N ASN A 99 -7.70 -8.11 -3.53
CA ASN A 99 -6.82 -8.79 -2.56
C ASN A 99 -5.83 -7.80 -1.91
N ALA A 100 -5.16 -6.97 -2.72
CA ALA A 100 -4.19 -6.01 -2.20
C ALA A 100 -4.82 -5.00 -1.25
N ILE A 101 -6.01 -4.49 -1.59
CA ILE A 101 -6.74 -3.56 -0.71
C ILE A 101 -7.13 -4.23 0.60
N CYS A 102 -7.64 -5.47 0.56
CA CYS A 102 -8.01 -6.21 1.77
C CYS A 102 -6.80 -6.46 2.67
N GLU A 103 -5.64 -6.83 2.12
CA GLU A 103 -4.40 -7.03 2.85
C GLU A 103 -3.91 -5.74 3.51
N ILE A 104 -3.85 -4.63 2.75
CA ILE A 104 -3.42 -3.32 3.24
C ILE A 104 -4.35 -2.81 4.33
N SER A 105 -5.67 -2.98 4.15
CA SER A 105 -6.68 -2.56 5.12
C SER A 105 -6.62 -3.37 6.41
N ALA A 106 -6.44 -4.70 6.31
CA ALA A 106 -6.30 -5.57 7.48
C ALA A 106 -5.06 -5.24 8.32
N LEU A 107 -4.02 -4.71 7.67
CA LEU A 107 -2.80 -4.23 8.32
C LEU A 107 -2.91 -2.76 8.79
N HIS A 108 -4.04 -2.10 8.57
CA HIS A 108 -4.29 -0.68 8.84
C HIS A 108 -3.20 0.24 8.25
N LYS A 109 -2.62 -0.12 7.09
CA LYS A 109 -1.56 0.67 6.47
C LYS A 109 -2.10 1.87 5.70
N PRO A 110 -1.71 3.10 6.05
CA PRO A 110 -2.05 4.29 5.27
C PRO A 110 -1.61 4.10 3.83
N ASN A 111 -2.51 4.37 2.89
CA ASN A 111 -2.22 3.98 1.52
C ASN A 111 -2.75 4.96 0.47
N LEU A 112 -2.01 5.00 -0.65
CA LEU A 112 -2.41 5.63 -1.90
C LEU A 112 -2.76 4.54 -2.91
N LEU A 113 -4.01 4.54 -3.35
CA LEU A 113 -4.48 3.64 -4.40
C LEU A 113 -4.37 4.33 -5.77
N ILE A 114 -3.69 3.68 -6.69
CA ILE A 114 -3.60 4.09 -8.09
C ILE A 114 -4.31 3.02 -8.91
N PRO A 115 -5.64 3.14 -9.15
CA PRO A 115 -6.38 2.14 -9.90
C PRO A 115 -5.89 2.06 -11.35
N LEU A 116 -6.03 0.89 -11.96
CA LEU A 116 -5.89 0.76 -13.41
C LEU A 116 -6.95 1.62 -14.11
N SER A 117 -6.55 2.28 -15.18
CA SER A 117 -7.44 3.11 -15.98
C SER A 117 -8.64 2.32 -16.51
N ALA A 118 -9.75 3.01 -16.74
CA ALA A 118 -10.95 2.40 -17.32
C ALA A 118 -10.69 1.79 -18.71
N ASN A 119 -9.70 2.32 -19.44
CA ASN A 119 -9.29 1.81 -20.75
C ASN A 119 -8.48 0.51 -20.66
N ALA A 120 -7.83 0.24 -19.52
CA ALA A 120 -6.98 -0.93 -19.29
C ALA A 120 -7.67 -2.03 -18.46
N SER A 121 -8.84 -1.75 -17.88
CA SER A 121 -9.58 -2.68 -17.02
C SER A 121 -11.10 -2.54 -17.21
N ARG A 122 -11.87 -3.45 -16.58
CA ARG A 122 -13.35 -3.37 -16.55
C ARG A 122 -13.88 -2.30 -15.58
N GLY A 123 -12.99 -1.46 -15.00
CA GLY A 123 -13.36 -0.43 -14.03
C GLY A 123 -13.44 -0.93 -12.58
N ASP A 124 -13.28 -2.22 -12.33
CA ASP A 124 -13.40 -2.80 -10.98
C ASP A 124 -12.44 -2.13 -9.98
N GLN A 125 -11.20 -1.84 -10.40
CA GLN A 125 -10.23 -1.18 -9.54
C GLN A 125 -10.62 0.25 -9.19
N ILE A 126 -11.23 0.99 -10.12
CA ILE A 126 -11.73 2.35 -9.87
C ILE A 126 -12.85 2.30 -8.82
N LEU A 127 -13.79 1.37 -8.97
CA LEU A 127 -14.89 1.19 -8.00
C LEU A 127 -14.37 0.82 -6.61
N ASN A 128 -13.41 -0.09 -6.54
CA ASN A 128 -12.75 -0.47 -5.28
C ASN A 128 -12.08 0.74 -4.63
N ALA A 129 -11.22 1.46 -5.38
CA ALA A 129 -10.51 2.63 -4.88
C ALA A 129 -11.47 3.69 -4.32
N ARG A 130 -12.50 4.05 -5.09
CA ARG A 130 -13.52 5.02 -4.66
C ARG A 130 -14.33 4.57 -3.45
N SER A 131 -14.56 3.27 -3.28
CA SER A 131 -15.21 2.72 -2.09
C SER A 131 -14.37 2.94 -0.84
N PHE A 132 -13.08 2.66 -0.89
CA PHE A 132 -12.16 2.83 0.23
C PHE A 132 -11.85 4.31 0.53
N GLU A 133 -11.80 5.15 -0.51
CA GLU A 133 -11.69 6.60 -0.35
C GLU A 133 -12.88 7.19 0.42
N ARG A 134 -14.13 6.81 0.05
CA ARG A 134 -15.34 7.27 0.75
C ARG A 134 -15.40 6.86 2.22
N GLN A 135 -14.81 5.74 2.57
CA GLN A 135 -14.68 5.28 3.94
C GLN A 135 -13.55 5.98 4.71
N GLY A 136 -12.73 6.78 4.04
CA GLY A 136 -11.57 7.44 4.63
C GLY A 136 -10.38 6.50 4.89
N TYR A 137 -10.35 5.33 4.24
CA TYR A 137 -9.29 4.34 4.44
C TYR A 137 -8.09 4.54 3.53
N SER A 138 -8.29 5.22 2.38
CA SER A 138 -7.27 5.39 1.35
C SER A 138 -7.31 6.78 0.74
N MET A 139 -6.16 7.27 0.28
CA MET A 139 -6.11 8.29 -0.77
C MET A 139 -6.19 7.63 -2.13
N VAL A 140 -6.73 8.34 -3.13
CA VAL A 140 -6.83 7.86 -4.50
C VAL A 140 -6.22 8.89 -5.46
N LEU A 141 -5.42 8.40 -6.39
CA LEU A 141 -4.92 9.18 -7.53
C LEU A 141 -5.15 8.35 -8.80
N GLU A 142 -5.94 8.88 -9.72
CA GLU A 142 -6.18 8.19 -10.99
C GLU A 142 -4.93 8.20 -11.86
N GLU A 143 -4.69 7.12 -12.59
CA GLU A 143 -3.46 6.93 -13.37
C GLU A 143 -3.26 8.03 -14.41
N GLU A 144 -4.36 8.50 -15.02
CA GLU A 144 -4.37 9.57 -16.01
C GLU A 144 -4.04 10.96 -15.44
N GLU A 145 -4.12 11.10 -14.14
CA GLU A 145 -3.85 12.36 -13.43
C GLU A 145 -2.45 12.45 -12.85
N ILE A 146 -1.63 11.40 -13.02
CA ILE A 146 -0.29 11.39 -12.45
C ILE A 146 0.61 12.36 -13.19
N THR A 147 1.17 13.30 -12.45
CA THR A 147 2.39 14.03 -12.79
C THR A 147 3.38 13.83 -11.65
N ASP A 148 4.66 14.03 -11.92
CA ASP A 148 5.71 13.86 -10.91
C ASP A 148 5.47 14.75 -9.68
N GLU A 149 5.10 16.03 -9.90
CA GLU A 149 4.80 16.97 -8.83
C GLU A 149 3.56 16.55 -8.02
N LYS A 150 2.50 16.10 -8.72
CA LYS A 150 1.26 15.68 -8.06
C LYS A 150 1.49 14.42 -7.23
N LEU A 151 2.18 13.43 -7.79
CA LEU A 151 2.49 12.19 -7.08
C LEU A 151 3.32 12.45 -5.82
N LEU A 152 4.38 13.25 -5.92
CA LEU A 152 5.22 13.61 -4.78
C LEU A 152 4.44 14.37 -3.71
N SER A 153 3.57 15.32 -4.11
CA SER A 153 2.71 16.06 -3.19
C SER A 153 1.73 15.14 -2.46
N VAL A 154 1.09 14.20 -3.18
CA VAL A 154 0.13 13.24 -2.60
C VAL A 154 0.83 12.29 -1.62
N ILE A 155 2.03 11.82 -1.93
CA ILE A 155 2.82 10.96 -1.01
C ILE A 155 3.14 11.70 0.28
N ARG A 156 3.58 12.96 0.20
CA ARG A 156 3.86 13.80 1.38
C ARG A 156 2.61 14.03 2.24
N ASN A 157 1.48 14.33 1.59
CA ASN A 157 0.20 14.53 2.28
C ASN A 157 -0.28 13.25 2.96
N LEU A 158 -0.18 12.10 2.29
CA LEU A 158 -0.51 10.81 2.87
C LEU A 158 0.32 10.53 4.12
N TYR A 159 1.63 10.77 4.05
CA TYR A 159 2.51 10.56 5.21
C TYR A 159 2.19 11.53 6.35
N ALA A 160 1.93 12.80 6.07
CA ALA A 160 1.55 13.78 7.07
C ALA A 160 0.24 13.39 7.79
N ASP A 161 -0.74 12.90 7.03
CA ASP A 161 -2.07 12.53 7.52
C ASP A 161 -2.21 11.04 7.90
N ARG A 162 -1.13 10.26 7.90
CA ARG A 162 -1.15 8.79 8.04
C ARG A 162 -1.98 8.28 9.21
N HIS A 163 -1.90 8.94 10.35
CA HIS A 163 -2.63 8.52 11.57
C HIS A 163 -4.15 8.62 11.41
N LYS A 164 -4.64 9.52 10.56
CA LYS A 164 -6.07 9.62 10.23
C LYS A 164 -6.56 8.35 9.52
N TYR A 165 -5.78 7.83 8.58
CA TYR A 165 -6.10 6.61 7.84
C TYR A 165 -6.01 5.36 8.73
N GLU A 166 -4.99 5.26 9.56
CA GLU A 166 -4.84 4.20 10.56
C GLU A 166 -6.05 4.13 11.49
N GLN A 167 -6.48 5.27 12.04
CA GLN A 167 -7.63 5.36 12.93
C GLN A 167 -8.94 4.99 12.22
N ALA A 168 -9.14 5.46 10.98
CA ALA A 168 -10.36 5.16 10.23
C ALA A 168 -10.47 3.64 9.95
N MET A 169 -9.39 2.99 9.51
CA MET A 169 -9.38 1.55 9.26
C MET A 169 -9.57 0.73 10.55
N SER A 170 -8.93 1.14 11.64
CA SER A 170 -9.08 0.49 12.94
C SER A 170 -10.53 0.59 13.47
N ALA A 171 -11.17 1.74 13.33
CA ALA A 171 -12.56 1.93 13.72
C ALA A 171 -13.53 1.10 12.86
N GLY A 172 -13.28 1.00 11.55
CA GLY A 172 -14.07 0.19 10.62
C GLY A 172 -14.01 -1.30 10.96
N SER A 173 -12.83 -1.83 11.22
CA SER A 173 -12.66 -3.25 11.57
C SER A 173 -13.33 -3.62 12.90
N GLN A 174 -13.42 -2.70 13.86
CA GLN A 174 -14.17 -2.90 15.11
C GLN A 174 -15.68 -2.94 14.86
N MET A 175 -16.21 -2.04 14.02
CA MET A 175 -17.63 -2.02 13.68
C MET A 175 -18.06 -3.29 12.95
N ASP A 176 -17.28 -3.77 11.98
CA ASP A 176 -17.57 -5.01 11.27
C ASP A 176 -17.60 -6.22 12.20
N SER A 177 -16.70 -6.27 13.17
CA SER A 177 -16.67 -7.33 14.20
C SER A 177 -17.89 -7.30 15.10
N ILE A 178 -18.35 -6.10 15.50
CA ILE A 178 -19.56 -5.92 16.32
C ILE A 178 -20.81 -6.32 15.54
N HIS A 179 -20.94 -5.89 14.28
CA HIS A 179 -22.07 -6.28 13.43
C HIS A 179 -22.15 -7.79 13.22
N HIS A 180 -21.00 -8.45 13.04
CA HIS A 180 -20.95 -9.91 12.89
C HIS A 180 -21.40 -10.61 14.19
N ILE A 181 -20.98 -10.15 15.36
CA ILE A 181 -21.41 -10.68 16.66
C ILE A 181 -22.92 -10.44 16.87
N VAL A 182 -23.43 -9.26 16.55
CA VAL A 182 -24.84 -8.93 16.68
C VAL A 182 -25.68 -9.81 15.76
N SER A 183 -25.29 -10.01 14.49
CA SER A 183 -26.03 -10.87 13.56
C SER A 183 -26.05 -12.34 14.03
N MET A 184 -24.93 -12.85 14.56
CA MET A 184 -24.91 -14.21 15.14
C MET A 184 -25.84 -14.34 16.36
N ILE A 185 -25.93 -13.32 17.20
CA ILE A 185 -26.85 -13.32 18.36
C ILE A 185 -28.30 -13.31 17.90
N GLU A 186 -28.64 -12.50 16.88
CA GLU A 186 -29.98 -12.40 16.32
C GLU A 186 -30.42 -13.71 15.66
N GLU A 187 -29.53 -14.38 14.90
CA GLU A 187 -29.77 -15.68 14.30
C GLU A 187 -30.03 -16.76 15.38
N CYS A 188 -29.25 -16.76 16.47
CA CYS A 188 -29.47 -17.67 17.58
C CYS A 188 -30.75 -17.38 18.36
N ALA A 189 -31.17 -16.12 18.45
CA ALA A 189 -32.40 -15.70 19.15
C ALA A 189 -33.66 -15.93 18.31
N GLY A 190 -33.57 -15.82 16.98
CA GLY A 190 -34.70 -16.03 16.05
C GLY A 190 -35.01 -17.49 15.75
N SER A 191 -34.21 -18.43 16.27
CA SER A 191 -34.39 -19.89 16.06
C SER A 191 -35.17 -20.57 17.20
N ARG A 192 -36.02 -19.82 17.95
CA ARG A 192 -36.91 -20.35 18.98
C ARG A 192 -38.37 -20.18 18.62
#